data_ba4b81c85d490b247e3b9343c4590094
#
_entry.id   ba4b81c85d490b247e3b9343c4590094
#
_cell.length_a   1.000
_cell.length_b   1.000
_cell.length_c   1.000
_cell.angle_alpha   90.00
_cell.angle_beta   90.00
_cell.angle_gamma   90.00
#
_symmetry.space_group_name_H-M   'P 1'
#
loop_
_entity.id
_entity.type
_entity.pdbx_description
1 polymer ?
#
loop_
_entity_poly.entity_id
_entity_poly.type
_entity_poly.pdbx_seq_one_letter_code
_entity_poly.pdbx_strand_id
1 'polypeptide(L)'
;MIKKLSYSLLALIISAFLIWEYKVNLLIWTLPKIMSFISPIQANIPTNWTEGPSEVLNKDDQRPNIILILADDMGYNDISLHNGGAADGSLKTPHIDSLAENGIWFSKGYAANSTCSPSRASIMTGRYSTRFGFEFTPIPDAGRTVLTWLLEEDDSELKARIDKEVAMNLPAFMQQGMPSEQLTIAETLKAEGYYTAHIGKWHLGHADGMNPQSQGFEDSLNLHGAYYLPEDHPNVVNAKFETTIDKMIWSSGQYSATFNGGNPFAPDKYVTDYYTDEALKVIE
;
A
#
# COMPACT_ATOMS: atom_id res chain seq x y z
N MET A 1 -41.40 11.85 38.06
CA MET A 1 -40.48 12.54 37.11
C MET A 1 -39.00 12.30 37.47
N ILE A 2 -38.56 12.55 38.68
CA ILE A 2 -37.16 12.42 39.16
C ILE A 2 -36.57 11.02 38.92
N LYS A 3 -37.30 9.92 39.25
CA LYS A 3 -36.80 8.56 39.03
C LYS A 3 -36.57 8.23 37.56
N LYS A 4 -37.39 8.70 36.63
CA LYS A 4 -37.19 8.49 35.18
C LYS A 4 -35.95 9.24 34.67
N LEU A 5 -35.73 10.46 35.18
CA LEU A 5 -34.55 11.26 34.86
C LEU A 5 -33.26 10.60 35.35
N SER A 6 -33.29 10.00 36.55
CA SER A 6 -32.17 9.24 37.13
C SER A 6 -31.81 7.99 36.30
N TYR A 7 -32.80 7.24 35.83
CA TYR A 7 -32.55 6.08 34.96
C TYR A 7 -32.00 6.47 33.60
N SER A 8 -32.47 7.57 33.01
CA SER A 8 -31.97 8.08 31.75
C SER A 8 -30.52 8.55 31.89
N LEU A 9 -30.17 9.24 32.97
CA LEU A 9 -28.78 9.67 33.24
C LEU A 9 -27.86 8.47 33.46
N LEU A 10 -28.30 7.47 34.23
CA LEU A 10 -27.53 6.25 34.46
C LEU A 10 -27.31 5.48 33.14
N ALA A 11 -28.30 5.36 32.27
CA ALA A 11 -28.19 4.73 30.97
C ALA A 11 -27.18 5.47 30.07
N LEU A 12 -27.19 6.81 30.07
CA LEU A 12 -26.22 7.62 29.34
C LEU A 12 -24.79 7.41 29.84
N ILE A 13 -24.59 7.36 31.15
CA ILE A 13 -23.27 7.11 31.74
C ILE A 13 -22.75 5.71 31.35
N ILE A 14 -23.61 4.69 31.46
CA ILE A 14 -23.27 3.32 31.07
C ILE A 14 -22.94 3.26 29.56
N SER A 15 -23.76 3.91 28.73
CA SER A 15 -23.49 3.94 27.27
C SER A 15 -22.18 4.65 26.96
N ALA A 16 -21.88 5.77 27.60
CA ALA A 16 -20.62 6.49 27.42
C ALA A 16 -19.42 5.64 27.86
N PHE A 17 -19.55 4.92 28.98
CA PHE A 17 -18.54 3.99 29.46
C PHE A 17 -18.31 2.83 28.46
N LEU A 18 -19.37 2.21 27.97
CA LEU A 18 -19.27 1.13 26.98
C LEU A 18 -18.65 1.62 25.65
N ILE A 19 -19.04 2.81 25.19
CA ILE A 19 -18.44 3.42 24.00
C ILE A 19 -16.94 3.67 24.21
N TRP A 20 -16.56 4.14 25.38
CA TRP A 20 -15.15 4.37 25.72
C TRP A 20 -14.36 3.06 25.77
N GLU A 21 -14.87 2.04 26.43
CA GLU A 21 -14.23 0.73 26.58
C GLU A 21 -14.10 0.02 25.23
N TYR A 22 -15.12 0.07 24.38
CA TYR A 22 -15.17 -0.63 23.10
C TYR A 22 -14.91 0.26 21.88
N LYS A 23 -14.33 1.45 22.07
CA LYS A 23 -14.13 2.46 21.01
C LYS A 23 -13.43 1.92 19.76
N VAL A 24 -12.40 1.09 19.92
CA VAL A 24 -11.65 0.50 18.81
C VAL A 24 -12.49 -0.54 18.06
N ASN A 25 -13.15 -1.44 18.79
CA ASN A 25 -14.02 -2.44 18.19
C ASN A 25 -15.21 -1.81 17.45
N LEU A 26 -15.79 -0.76 18.03
CA LEU A 26 -16.88 -0.01 17.41
C LEU A 26 -16.41 0.69 16.13
N LEU A 27 -15.20 1.24 16.14
CA LEU A 27 -14.59 1.86 14.98
C LEU A 27 -14.37 0.81 13.88
N ILE A 28 -13.75 -0.31 14.19
CA ILE A 28 -13.51 -1.42 13.24
C ILE A 28 -14.82 -1.89 12.61
N TRP A 29 -15.89 -2.00 13.38
CA TRP A 29 -17.20 -2.44 12.88
C TRP A 29 -17.93 -1.40 12.03
N THR A 30 -17.79 -0.11 12.35
CA THR A 30 -18.49 0.98 11.64
C THR A 30 -17.74 1.51 10.44
N LEU A 31 -16.40 1.48 10.47
CA LEU A 31 -15.53 2.10 9.48
C LEU A 31 -15.77 1.61 8.05
N PRO A 32 -15.93 0.31 7.75
CA PRO A 32 -16.21 -0.14 6.39
C PRO A 32 -17.47 0.46 5.79
N LYS A 33 -18.52 0.62 6.60
CA LYS A 33 -19.80 1.21 6.17
C LYS A 33 -19.67 2.70 5.92
N ILE A 34 -18.92 3.39 6.76
CA ILE A 34 -18.63 4.83 6.60
C ILE A 34 -17.80 5.03 5.33
N MET A 35 -16.74 4.24 5.14
CA MET A 35 -15.86 4.35 3.97
C MET A 35 -16.61 4.05 2.67
N SER A 36 -17.44 3.02 2.62
CA SER A 36 -18.24 2.70 1.43
C SER A 36 -19.25 3.81 1.06
N PHE A 37 -19.71 4.58 2.04
CA PHE A 37 -20.60 5.72 1.80
C PHE A 37 -19.85 6.98 1.35
N ILE A 38 -18.69 7.28 1.97
CA ILE A 38 -17.90 8.49 1.67
C ILE A 38 -17.12 8.34 0.37
N SER A 39 -16.57 7.16 0.12
CA SER A 39 -15.75 6.83 -1.04
C SER A 39 -16.25 5.55 -1.71
N PRO A 40 -17.34 5.63 -2.47
CA PRO A 40 -17.90 4.45 -3.14
C PRO A 40 -16.93 3.91 -4.19
N ILE A 41 -16.72 2.60 -4.18
CA ILE A 41 -15.88 1.89 -5.15
C ILE A 41 -16.75 1.45 -6.32
N GLN A 42 -16.32 1.74 -7.53
CA GLN A 42 -16.99 1.31 -8.76
C GLN A 42 -16.72 -0.18 -9.02
N ALA A 43 -17.56 -0.80 -9.87
CA ALA A 43 -17.25 -2.11 -10.42
C ALA A 43 -15.99 -2.02 -11.30
N ASN A 44 -15.36 -3.18 -11.58
CA ASN A 44 -14.19 -3.24 -12.45
C ASN A 44 -14.43 -2.51 -13.78
N ILE A 45 -13.44 -1.75 -14.21
CA ILE A 45 -13.45 -0.99 -15.46
C ILE A 45 -12.29 -1.45 -16.35
N PRO A 46 -12.44 -1.39 -17.68
CA PRO A 46 -11.31 -1.63 -18.58
C PRO A 46 -10.21 -0.60 -18.36
N THR A 47 -8.97 -1.06 -18.34
CA THR A 47 -7.77 -0.22 -18.38
C THR A 47 -7.39 0.02 -19.84
N ASN A 48 -7.24 1.27 -20.22
CA ASN A 48 -6.84 1.65 -21.57
C ASN A 48 -5.39 2.14 -21.52
N TRP A 49 -4.45 1.20 -21.58
CA TRP A 49 -3.02 1.52 -21.66
C TRP A 49 -2.72 2.29 -22.93
N THR A 50 -1.74 3.19 -22.85
CA THR A 50 -1.23 3.89 -24.03
C THR A 50 -0.62 2.87 -25.00
N GLU A 51 -1.15 2.82 -26.22
CA GLU A 51 -0.60 1.93 -27.26
C GLU A 51 0.82 2.40 -27.60
N GLY A 52 1.73 1.45 -27.72
CA GLY A 52 3.08 1.69 -28.20
C GLY A 52 3.04 2.18 -29.67
N PRO A 53 4.15 2.70 -30.19
CA PRO A 53 4.23 3.13 -31.56
C PRO A 53 3.92 1.95 -32.50
N SER A 54 3.00 2.16 -33.44
CA SER A 54 2.58 1.14 -34.42
C SER A 54 3.67 0.72 -35.41
N GLU A 55 4.77 1.48 -35.48
CA GLU A 55 5.95 1.15 -36.24
C GLU A 55 7.08 0.74 -35.30
N VAL A 56 7.74 -0.35 -35.60
CA VAL A 56 8.97 -0.76 -34.91
C VAL A 56 9.94 0.42 -34.91
N LEU A 57 10.11 1.03 -33.75
CA LEU A 57 11.12 2.06 -33.54
C LEU A 57 12.43 1.55 -34.16
N ASN A 58 13.15 2.43 -34.82
CA ASN A 58 14.34 2.22 -35.56
C ASN A 58 15.05 0.87 -35.26
N LYS A 59 15.21 -0.01 -36.23
CA LYS A 59 15.87 -1.33 -36.07
C LYS A 59 17.27 -1.26 -35.43
N ASP A 60 17.81 -0.06 -35.33
CA ASP A 60 19.10 0.22 -34.67
C ASP A 60 18.96 0.58 -33.19
N ASP A 61 17.73 0.73 -32.66
CA ASP A 61 17.51 0.94 -31.24
C ASP A 61 17.68 -0.37 -30.46
N GLN A 62 18.82 -0.51 -29.80
CA GLN A 62 19.18 -1.69 -29.00
C GLN A 62 18.93 -1.51 -27.52
N ARG A 63 18.19 -0.47 -27.12
CA ARG A 63 17.85 -0.27 -25.72
C ARG A 63 16.97 -1.41 -25.20
N PRO A 64 17.31 -2.03 -24.05
CA PRO A 64 16.52 -3.13 -23.51
C PRO A 64 15.21 -2.62 -22.89
N ASN A 65 14.17 -3.44 -22.90
CA ASN A 65 13.04 -3.25 -21.99
C ASN A 65 13.48 -3.49 -20.55
N ILE A 66 12.93 -2.71 -19.62
CA ILE A 66 13.28 -2.76 -18.20
C ILE A 66 12.02 -3.10 -17.41
N ILE A 67 12.02 -4.24 -16.74
CA ILE A 67 10.91 -4.69 -15.87
C ILE A 67 11.44 -4.76 -14.45
N LEU A 68 10.91 -3.89 -13.55
CA LEU A 68 11.22 -3.90 -12.14
C LEU A 68 10.05 -4.52 -11.36
N ILE A 69 10.27 -5.70 -10.80
CA ILE A 69 9.30 -6.38 -9.94
C ILE A 69 9.72 -6.20 -8.49
N LEU A 70 8.89 -5.50 -7.70
CA LEU A 70 9.12 -5.26 -6.28
C LEU A 70 8.09 -6.02 -5.46
N ALA A 71 8.52 -7.07 -4.77
CA ALA A 71 7.70 -7.79 -3.82
C ALA A 71 7.50 -6.94 -2.55
N ASP A 72 6.26 -6.90 -2.04
CA ASP A 72 5.88 -6.14 -0.85
C ASP A 72 5.91 -7.06 0.37
N ASP A 73 6.69 -6.70 1.37
CA ASP A 73 6.88 -7.40 2.65
C ASP A 73 7.30 -8.89 2.51
N MET A 74 8.02 -9.23 1.45
CA MET A 74 8.56 -10.58 1.27
C MET A 74 9.83 -10.77 2.10
N GLY A 75 9.84 -11.77 2.96
CA GLY A 75 10.99 -12.13 3.79
C GLY A 75 12.09 -12.85 2.99
N TYR A 76 13.32 -12.76 3.45
CA TYR A 76 14.48 -13.40 2.82
C TYR A 76 14.32 -14.92 2.61
N ASN A 77 13.65 -15.60 3.56
CA ASN A 77 13.44 -17.03 3.52
C ASN A 77 12.13 -17.45 2.84
N ASP A 78 11.33 -16.51 2.32
CA ASP A 78 10.04 -16.84 1.70
C ASP A 78 10.19 -17.42 0.29
N ILE A 79 11.32 -17.18 -0.37
CA ILE A 79 11.67 -17.82 -1.64
C ILE A 79 12.34 -19.17 -1.43
N SER A 80 12.10 -20.13 -2.32
CA SER A 80 12.64 -21.50 -2.18
C SER A 80 14.10 -21.64 -2.63
N LEU A 81 14.69 -20.61 -3.18
CA LEU A 81 16.11 -20.55 -3.51
C LEU A 81 16.94 -20.82 -2.23
N HIS A 82 18.00 -21.59 -2.33
CA HIS A 82 18.90 -21.94 -1.22
C HIS A 82 18.23 -22.68 -0.04
N ASN A 83 17.27 -23.55 -0.34
CA ASN A 83 16.52 -24.33 0.63
C ASN A 83 15.59 -23.50 1.56
N GLY A 84 15.25 -22.26 1.17
CA GLY A 84 14.19 -21.50 1.78
C GLY A 84 12.80 -21.96 1.32
N GLY A 85 11.85 -21.12 1.52
CA GLY A 85 10.44 -21.29 1.16
C GLY A 85 9.54 -21.12 2.36
N ALA A 86 8.46 -20.35 2.20
CA ALA A 86 7.44 -20.18 3.22
C ALA A 86 6.78 -21.52 3.58
N ALA A 87 6.04 -21.55 4.70
CA ALA A 87 5.38 -22.73 5.25
C ALA A 87 6.36 -23.92 5.43
N ASP A 88 7.45 -23.69 6.15
CA ASP A 88 8.49 -24.69 6.43
C ASP A 88 9.13 -25.28 5.16
N GLY A 89 9.20 -24.48 4.09
CA GLY A 89 9.75 -24.87 2.81
C GLY A 89 8.79 -25.67 1.91
N SER A 90 7.50 -25.82 2.30
CA SER A 90 6.49 -26.50 1.48
C SER A 90 6.03 -25.66 0.30
N LEU A 91 6.01 -24.32 0.44
CA LEU A 91 5.71 -23.42 -0.66
C LEU A 91 6.96 -23.18 -1.50
N LYS A 92 6.86 -23.48 -2.78
CA LYS A 92 7.95 -23.31 -3.74
C LYS A 92 7.73 -22.11 -4.62
N THR A 93 8.84 -21.46 -5.02
CA THR A 93 8.86 -20.28 -5.88
C THR A 93 9.65 -20.54 -7.17
N PRO A 94 9.30 -21.56 -7.98
CA PRO A 94 10.15 -22.02 -9.07
C PRO A 94 10.41 -20.96 -10.14
N HIS A 95 9.46 -20.08 -10.38
CA HIS A 95 9.62 -19.00 -11.37
C HIS A 95 10.55 -17.89 -10.86
N ILE A 96 10.49 -17.54 -9.57
CA ILE A 96 11.42 -16.59 -8.96
C ILE A 96 12.81 -17.21 -8.89
N ASP A 97 12.91 -18.46 -8.48
CA ASP A 97 14.19 -19.19 -8.42
C ASP A 97 14.86 -19.25 -9.80
N SER A 98 14.08 -19.45 -10.86
CA SER A 98 14.59 -19.48 -12.23
C SER A 98 15.20 -18.15 -12.70
N LEU A 99 14.78 -17.01 -12.16
CA LEU A 99 15.40 -15.73 -12.42
C LEU A 99 16.84 -15.68 -11.88
N ALA A 100 17.05 -16.24 -10.70
CA ALA A 100 18.39 -16.35 -10.11
C ALA A 100 19.27 -17.36 -10.86
N GLU A 101 18.69 -18.46 -11.33
CA GLU A 101 19.40 -19.50 -12.09
C GLU A 101 19.86 -19.02 -13.47
N ASN A 102 19.07 -18.15 -14.12
CA ASN A 102 19.33 -17.64 -15.46
C ASN A 102 19.89 -16.22 -15.48
N GLY A 103 20.05 -15.59 -14.33
CA GLY A 103 20.46 -14.20 -14.17
C GLY A 103 21.58 -14.02 -13.17
N ILE A 104 21.52 -12.92 -12.41
CA ILE A 104 22.48 -12.59 -11.37
C ILE A 104 21.77 -12.56 -10.02
N TRP A 105 22.27 -13.33 -9.07
CA TRP A 105 21.83 -13.33 -7.69
C TRP A 105 22.73 -12.42 -6.84
N PHE A 106 22.13 -11.41 -6.20
CA PHE A 106 22.80 -10.53 -5.26
C PHE A 106 22.57 -11.01 -3.82
N SER A 107 23.45 -11.86 -3.31
CA SER A 107 23.33 -12.46 -1.98
C SER A 107 23.39 -11.46 -0.81
N LYS A 108 23.83 -10.24 -1.05
CA LYS A 108 23.97 -9.15 -0.09
C LYS A 108 23.20 -7.90 -0.52
N GLY A 109 22.01 -8.08 -1.11
CA GLY A 109 21.08 -7.00 -1.38
C GLY A 109 20.33 -6.64 -0.09
N TYR A 110 20.38 -5.38 0.32
CA TYR A 110 19.69 -4.89 1.52
C TYR A 110 18.67 -3.84 1.15
N ALA A 111 17.48 -3.91 1.76
CA ALA A 111 16.51 -2.83 1.70
C ALA A 111 17.09 -1.58 2.37
N ALA A 112 16.85 -0.42 1.78
CA ALA A 112 17.37 0.84 2.32
C ALA A 112 16.68 1.28 3.62
N ASN A 113 15.50 0.76 3.90
CA ASN A 113 14.72 1.01 5.10
C ASN A 113 13.86 -0.23 5.42
N SER A 114 13.45 -0.37 6.67
CA SER A 114 12.58 -1.46 7.14
C SER A 114 11.09 -1.26 6.86
N THR A 115 10.68 -0.08 6.37
CA THR A 115 9.30 0.25 6.04
C THR A 115 9.08 0.52 4.56
N CYS A 116 7.85 0.30 4.09
CA CYS A 116 7.49 0.31 2.67
C CYS A 116 7.84 1.63 1.96
N SER A 117 7.28 2.76 2.42
CA SER A 117 7.40 4.04 1.70
C SER A 117 8.85 4.54 1.58
N PRO A 118 9.65 4.60 2.64
CA PRO A 118 11.07 5.00 2.53
C PRO A 118 11.90 4.05 1.66
N SER A 119 11.65 2.74 1.72
CA SER A 119 12.31 1.76 0.85
C SER A 119 11.97 1.99 -0.62
N ARG A 120 10.69 2.20 -0.93
CA ARG A 120 10.22 2.50 -2.29
C ARG A 120 10.80 3.81 -2.81
N ALA A 121 10.82 4.86 -1.99
CA ALA A 121 11.44 6.12 -2.33
C ALA A 121 12.93 5.96 -2.65
N SER A 122 13.64 5.15 -1.87
CA SER A 122 15.06 4.88 -2.11
C SER A 122 15.31 4.12 -3.42
N ILE A 123 14.44 3.15 -3.76
CA ILE A 123 14.52 2.43 -5.03
C ILE A 123 14.25 3.37 -6.21
N MET A 124 13.19 4.18 -6.11
CA MET A 124 12.79 5.09 -7.19
C MET A 124 13.82 6.18 -7.47
N THR A 125 14.54 6.64 -6.44
CA THR A 125 15.49 7.75 -6.56
C THR A 125 16.95 7.33 -6.63
N GLY A 126 17.27 6.06 -6.32
CA GLY A 126 18.65 5.60 -6.15
C GLY A 126 19.38 6.24 -4.96
N ARG A 127 18.63 6.83 -4.00
CA ARG A 127 19.17 7.56 -2.84
C ARG A 127 18.52 7.08 -1.56
N TYR A 128 19.27 7.05 -0.47
CA TYR A 128 18.67 6.81 0.84
C TYR A 128 17.63 7.88 1.17
N SER A 129 16.44 7.47 1.56
CA SER A 129 15.29 8.35 1.84
C SER A 129 15.56 9.37 2.94
N THR A 130 16.45 9.06 3.89
CA THR A 130 16.95 9.98 4.93
C THR A 130 17.63 11.24 4.36
N ARG A 131 18.15 11.18 3.12
CA ARG A 131 18.81 12.32 2.47
C ARG A 131 17.85 13.43 2.03
N PHE A 132 16.57 13.10 1.93
CA PHE A 132 15.52 14.06 1.55
C PHE A 132 14.34 14.07 2.53
N GLY A 133 14.55 13.51 3.74
CA GLY A 133 13.62 13.62 4.86
C GLY A 133 12.35 12.78 4.74
N PHE A 134 12.32 11.74 3.89
CA PHE A 134 11.18 10.84 3.76
C PHE A 134 11.47 9.51 4.48
N GLU A 135 11.32 9.51 5.81
CA GLU A 135 11.80 8.44 6.69
C GLU A 135 10.70 7.53 7.22
N PHE A 136 9.44 7.93 7.08
CA PHE A 136 8.29 7.21 7.62
C PHE A 136 7.21 6.99 6.57
N THR A 137 6.42 5.95 6.79
CA THR A 137 5.21 5.71 6.01
C THR A 137 4.13 6.74 6.39
N PRO A 138 3.55 7.46 5.44
CA PRO A 138 2.43 8.36 5.71
C PRO A 138 1.27 7.64 6.38
N ILE A 139 0.71 8.23 7.43
CA ILE A 139 -0.40 7.67 8.20
C ILE A 139 -1.53 8.70 8.29
N PRO A 140 -2.79 8.35 7.97
CA PRO A 140 -3.95 9.22 8.18
C PRO A 140 -4.11 9.64 9.65
N ASP A 141 -4.65 10.82 9.90
CA ASP A 141 -4.86 11.36 11.27
C ASP A 141 -5.67 10.42 12.17
N ALA A 142 -6.73 9.81 11.61
CA ALA A 142 -7.50 8.81 12.32
C ALA A 142 -6.66 7.57 12.68
N GLY A 143 -5.79 7.12 11.77
CA GLY A 143 -4.86 6.01 12.01
C GLY A 143 -3.87 6.34 13.12
N ARG A 144 -3.31 7.56 13.14
CA ARG A 144 -2.42 8.01 14.24
C ARG A 144 -3.14 7.99 15.59
N THR A 145 -4.38 8.46 15.62
CA THR A 145 -5.19 8.45 16.85
C THR A 145 -5.40 7.03 17.38
N VAL A 146 -5.79 6.10 16.51
CA VAL A 146 -5.98 4.69 16.91
C VAL A 146 -4.67 4.04 17.33
N LEU A 147 -3.59 4.30 16.60
CA LEU A 147 -2.25 3.80 16.98
C LEU A 147 -1.85 4.32 18.37
N THR A 148 -2.13 5.58 18.69
CA THR A 148 -1.88 6.13 20.04
C THR A 148 -2.64 5.34 21.11
N TRP A 149 -3.92 5.04 20.90
CA TRP A 149 -4.71 4.26 21.86
C TRP A 149 -4.15 2.85 22.05
N LEU A 150 -3.74 2.18 20.97
CA LEU A 150 -3.16 0.84 21.05
C LEU A 150 -1.81 0.82 21.77
N LEU A 151 -0.97 1.84 21.55
CA LEU A 151 0.33 1.96 22.20
C LEU A 151 0.23 2.38 23.68
N GLU A 152 -0.82 3.07 24.07
CA GLU A 152 -1.11 3.40 25.47
C GLU A 152 -1.56 2.16 26.26
N GLU A 153 -2.21 1.19 25.61
CA GLU A 153 -2.67 -0.08 26.18
C GLU A 153 -1.58 -1.17 26.20
N ASP A 154 -0.44 -0.94 25.54
CA ASP A 154 0.66 -1.92 25.48
C ASP A 154 1.43 -1.98 26.80
N ASP A 155 1.48 -3.17 27.41
CA ASP A 155 2.21 -3.47 28.64
C ASP A 155 3.69 -3.81 28.40
N SER A 156 4.22 -3.59 27.19
CA SER A 156 5.63 -3.84 26.88
C SER A 156 6.58 -3.00 27.75
N GLU A 157 7.76 -3.54 28.06
CA GLU A 157 8.81 -2.83 28.81
C GLU A 157 9.29 -1.56 28.10
N LEU A 158 9.24 -1.57 26.76
CA LEU A 158 9.60 -0.44 25.91
C LEU A 158 8.33 0.18 25.34
N LYS A 159 7.75 1.12 26.10
CA LYS A 159 6.56 1.85 25.63
C LYS A 159 6.91 2.77 24.47
N ALA A 160 6.22 2.61 23.36
CA ALA A 160 6.30 3.56 22.27
C ALA A 160 5.76 4.93 22.73
N ARG A 161 6.44 6.00 22.33
CA ARG A 161 6.04 7.37 22.64
C ARG A 161 5.77 8.09 21.33
N ILE A 162 4.61 8.72 21.25
CA ILE A 162 4.29 9.64 20.17
C ILE A 162 4.63 11.06 20.64
N ASP A 163 5.51 11.72 19.91
CA ASP A 163 5.75 13.15 20.10
C ASP A 163 4.53 13.90 19.57
N LYS A 164 3.72 14.42 20.51
CA LYS A 164 2.48 15.11 20.20
C LYS A 164 2.70 16.41 19.44
N GLU A 165 3.79 17.11 19.69
CA GLU A 165 4.11 18.37 19.02
C GLU A 165 4.48 18.10 17.56
N VAL A 166 5.33 17.10 17.30
CA VAL A 166 5.65 16.67 15.94
C VAL A 166 4.40 16.17 15.22
N ALA A 167 3.59 15.34 15.87
CA ALA A 167 2.36 14.78 15.27
C ALA A 167 1.34 15.87 14.87
N MET A 168 1.20 16.95 15.66
CA MET A 168 0.30 18.06 15.34
C MET A 168 0.80 18.94 14.19
N ASN A 169 2.10 18.96 13.92
CA ASN A 169 2.71 19.77 12.88
C ASN A 169 2.92 19.01 11.56
N LEU A 170 2.56 17.73 11.50
CA LEU A 170 2.63 16.98 10.25
C LEU A 170 1.63 17.54 9.23
N PRO A 171 1.99 17.58 7.94
CA PRO A 171 1.04 17.89 6.88
C PRO A 171 -0.18 16.95 6.91
N ALA A 172 -1.30 17.40 6.35
CA ALA A 172 -2.45 16.52 6.12
C ALA A 172 -2.02 15.28 5.31
N PHE A 173 -2.64 14.13 5.56
CA PHE A 173 -2.26 12.84 4.94
C PHE A 173 -2.06 12.93 3.42
N MET A 174 -2.97 13.60 2.72
CA MET A 174 -2.90 13.77 1.27
C MET A 174 -1.70 14.60 0.80
N GLN A 175 -1.07 15.35 1.70
CA GLN A 175 0.12 16.16 1.44
C GLN A 175 1.41 15.48 1.92
N GLN A 176 1.32 14.28 2.49
CA GLN A 176 2.47 13.49 2.89
C GLN A 176 2.92 12.62 1.73
N GLY A 177 4.20 12.68 1.40
CA GLY A 177 4.78 11.88 0.32
C GLY A 177 6.24 12.19 0.09
N MET A 178 6.80 11.54 -0.90
CA MET A 178 8.15 11.83 -1.38
C MET A 178 8.18 13.25 -1.97
N PRO A 179 9.16 14.08 -1.59
CA PRO A 179 9.27 15.42 -2.17
C PRO A 179 9.35 15.39 -3.69
N SER A 180 8.57 16.24 -4.34
CA SER A 180 8.45 16.28 -5.81
C SER A 180 9.73 16.64 -6.55
N GLU A 181 10.70 17.22 -5.84
CA GLU A 181 12.02 17.58 -6.39
C GLU A 181 12.98 16.39 -6.53
N GLN A 182 12.58 15.23 -6.00
CA GLN A 182 13.41 14.03 -6.12
C GLN A 182 13.21 13.41 -7.50
N LEU A 183 14.28 13.40 -8.29
CA LEU A 183 14.29 12.76 -9.60
C LEU A 183 14.17 11.25 -9.45
N THR A 184 13.23 10.65 -10.15
CA THR A 184 12.98 9.21 -10.15
C THR A 184 13.60 8.49 -11.35
N ILE A 185 13.73 7.16 -11.24
CA ILE A 185 14.13 6.33 -12.37
C ILE A 185 13.12 6.43 -13.52
N ALA A 186 11.82 6.58 -13.22
CA ALA A 186 10.78 6.72 -14.25
C ALA A 186 10.94 8.03 -15.04
N GLU A 187 11.18 9.15 -14.37
CA GLU A 187 11.46 10.43 -15.03
C GLU A 187 12.72 10.36 -15.90
N THR A 188 13.77 9.72 -15.37
CA THR A 188 15.03 9.55 -16.11
C THR A 188 14.81 8.71 -17.38
N LEU A 189 14.12 7.59 -17.27
CA LEU A 189 13.84 6.72 -18.41
C LEU A 189 12.89 7.38 -19.42
N LYS A 190 11.88 8.11 -18.94
CA LYS A 190 10.98 8.88 -19.80
C LYS A 190 11.72 9.96 -20.60
N ALA A 191 12.68 10.64 -19.99
CA ALA A 191 13.53 11.62 -20.68
C ALA A 191 14.37 10.99 -21.79
N GLU A 192 14.72 9.72 -21.66
CA GLU A 192 15.42 8.92 -22.68
C GLU A 192 14.47 8.26 -23.70
N GLY A 193 13.17 8.61 -23.68
CA GLY A 193 12.18 8.16 -24.64
C GLY A 193 11.59 6.77 -24.37
N TYR A 194 11.71 6.27 -23.14
CA TYR A 194 10.97 5.07 -22.74
C TYR A 194 9.51 5.41 -22.46
N TYR A 195 8.60 4.52 -22.85
CA TYR A 195 7.28 4.46 -22.26
C TYR A 195 7.41 3.91 -20.84
N THR A 196 6.79 4.56 -19.87
CA THR A 196 6.92 4.23 -18.46
C THR A 196 5.55 3.89 -17.87
N ALA A 197 5.40 2.66 -17.39
CA ALA A 197 4.17 2.17 -16.79
C ALA A 197 4.40 1.75 -15.33
N HIS A 198 3.45 2.09 -14.46
CA HIS A 198 3.42 1.68 -13.06
C HIS A 198 2.22 0.78 -12.80
N ILE A 199 2.44 -0.36 -12.15
CA ILE A 199 1.38 -1.30 -11.78
C ILE A 199 1.59 -1.73 -10.33
N GLY A 200 0.57 -1.52 -9.48
CA GLY A 200 0.57 -1.97 -8.10
C GLY A 200 0.70 -0.84 -7.08
N LYS A 201 1.37 -1.12 -5.97
CA LYS A 201 1.50 -0.19 -4.84
C LYS A 201 2.53 0.90 -5.12
N TRP A 202 2.10 2.14 -5.16
CA TRP A 202 2.96 3.32 -5.21
C TRP A 202 3.51 3.70 -3.84
N HIS A 203 2.64 4.17 -2.96
CA HIS A 203 2.91 4.49 -1.55
C HIS A 203 3.95 5.60 -1.32
N LEU A 204 4.09 6.53 -2.27
CA LEU A 204 5.03 7.67 -2.18
C LEU A 204 4.32 9.03 -2.17
N GLY A 205 3.00 9.04 -2.07
CA GLY A 205 2.17 10.24 -2.01
C GLY A 205 1.01 10.21 -3.00
N HIS A 206 0.02 11.07 -2.73
CA HIS A 206 -1.24 11.14 -3.51
C HIS A 206 -1.41 12.49 -4.21
N ALA A 207 -0.83 13.56 -3.65
CA ALA A 207 -0.97 14.90 -4.21
C ALA A 207 -0.24 15.08 -5.54
N ASP A 208 -0.58 16.14 -6.25
CA ASP A 208 0.17 16.58 -7.43
C ASP A 208 1.65 16.77 -7.08
N GLY A 209 2.52 16.31 -7.95
CA GLY A 209 3.95 16.25 -7.72
C GLY A 209 4.42 15.00 -6.98
N MET A 210 3.52 14.21 -6.37
CA MET A 210 3.86 13.01 -5.58
C MET A 210 3.23 11.73 -6.13
N ASN A 211 2.20 11.83 -6.97
CA ASN A 211 1.55 10.68 -7.60
C ASN A 211 2.43 10.07 -8.71
N PRO A 212 2.16 8.85 -9.16
CA PRO A 212 2.99 8.18 -10.18
C PRO A 212 3.17 8.98 -11.47
N GLN A 213 2.11 9.61 -11.96
CA GLN A 213 2.17 10.39 -13.21
C GLN A 213 3.09 11.61 -13.09
N SER A 214 3.00 12.32 -11.95
CA SER A 214 3.89 13.47 -11.68
C SER A 214 5.34 13.04 -11.49
N GLN A 215 5.56 11.78 -11.13
CA GLN A 215 6.88 11.20 -10.87
C GLN A 215 7.38 10.34 -12.06
N GLY A 216 6.90 10.64 -13.27
CA GLY A 216 7.47 10.17 -14.52
C GLY A 216 6.78 8.98 -15.18
N PHE A 217 5.76 8.39 -14.57
CA PHE A 217 5.00 7.32 -15.23
C PHE A 217 3.95 7.88 -16.17
N GLU A 218 3.93 7.39 -17.39
CA GLU A 218 2.95 7.77 -18.41
C GLU A 218 1.58 7.19 -18.09
N ASP A 219 1.55 5.91 -17.77
CA ASP A 219 0.35 5.24 -17.25
C ASP A 219 0.60 4.61 -15.89
N SER A 220 -0.45 4.58 -15.07
CA SER A 220 -0.39 4.02 -13.74
C SER A 220 -1.67 3.30 -13.35
N LEU A 221 -1.59 2.01 -13.10
CA LEU A 221 -2.60 1.22 -12.41
C LEU A 221 -2.19 1.08 -10.94
N ASN A 222 -2.66 2.01 -10.10
CA ASN A 222 -2.20 2.13 -8.73
C ASN A 222 -3.15 1.43 -7.75
N LEU A 223 -2.59 0.74 -6.77
CA LEU A 223 -3.33 0.27 -5.60
C LEU A 223 -3.88 1.50 -4.85
N HIS A 224 -5.20 1.56 -4.70
CA HIS A 224 -5.85 2.67 -4.01
C HIS A 224 -6.17 2.38 -2.55
N GLY A 225 -6.59 1.17 -2.24
CA GLY A 225 -7.02 0.75 -0.91
C GLY A 225 -6.24 -0.46 -0.40
N ALA A 226 -6.95 -1.53 -0.06
CA ALA A 226 -6.37 -2.75 0.48
C ALA A 226 -6.09 -3.80 -0.60
N TYR A 227 -5.09 -4.63 -0.35
CA TYR A 227 -4.82 -5.83 -1.14
C TYR A 227 -5.83 -6.97 -0.91
N TYR A 228 -6.57 -6.88 0.19
CA TYR A 228 -7.39 -7.96 0.69
C TYR A 228 -8.82 -7.82 0.22
N LEU A 229 -9.39 -8.92 -0.22
CA LEU A 229 -10.83 -9.03 -0.42
C LEU A 229 -11.55 -8.89 0.94
N PRO A 230 -12.80 -8.42 0.96
CA PRO A 230 -13.60 -8.39 2.19
C PRO A 230 -13.66 -9.76 2.87
N GLU A 231 -13.71 -9.78 4.21
CA GLU A 231 -13.70 -11.03 5.00
C GLU A 231 -14.83 -11.99 4.62
N ASP A 232 -15.98 -11.46 4.25
CA ASP A 232 -17.18 -12.18 3.84
C ASP A 232 -17.18 -12.58 2.35
N HIS A 233 -16.11 -12.25 1.61
CA HIS A 233 -16.03 -12.58 0.19
C HIS A 233 -15.85 -14.10 0.00
N PRO A 234 -16.54 -14.74 -0.96
CA PRO A 234 -16.51 -16.21 -1.15
C PRO A 234 -15.12 -16.81 -1.37
N ASN A 235 -14.18 -16.03 -1.90
CA ASN A 235 -12.81 -16.47 -2.17
C ASN A 235 -11.85 -16.24 -0.98
N VAL A 236 -12.33 -15.71 0.14
CA VAL A 236 -11.52 -15.53 1.34
C VAL A 236 -11.60 -16.76 2.21
N VAL A 237 -10.48 -17.42 2.40
CA VAL A 237 -10.36 -18.63 3.22
C VAL A 237 -9.38 -18.37 4.35
N ASN A 238 -9.80 -18.61 5.59
CA ASN A 238 -8.95 -18.48 6.79
C ASN A 238 -8.36 -17.07 7.04
N ALA A 239 -9.01 -16.01 6.58
CA ALA A 239 -8.61 -14.65 6.93
C ALA A 239 -8.81 -14.41 8.43
N LYS A 240 -7.78 -14.66 9.22
CA LYS A 240 -7.75 -14.38 10.65
C LYS A 240 -6.67 -13.35 10.91
N PHE A 241 -7.10 -12.15 11.23
CA PHE A 241 -6.21 -11.13 11.74
C PHE A 241 -6.18 -11.22 13.26
N GLU A 242 -5.03 -11.53 13.81
CA GLU A 242 -4.88 -11.68 15.27
C GLU A 242 -4.75 -10.31 15.94
N THR A 243 -4.08 -9.37 15.26
CA THR A 243 -3.82 -8.05 15.85
C THR A 243 -4.95 -7.05 15.58
N THR A 244 -5.14 -6.13 16.50
CA THR A 244 -6.12 -5.04 16.34
C THR A 244 -5.72 -4.08 15.21
N ILE A 245 -4.42 -3.88 14.99
CA ILE A 245 -3.89 -3.06 13.89
C ILE A 245 -4.29 -3.65 12.55
N ASP A 246 -4.09 -4.95 12.33
CA ASP A 246 -4.46 -5.60 11.08
C ASP A 246 -5.95 -5.52 10.80
N LYS A 247 -6.78 -5.75 11.82
CA LYS A 247 -8.24 -5.59 11.73
C LYS A 247 -8.64 -4.16 11.35
N MET A 248 -7.95 -3.17 11.89
CA MET A 248 -8.22 -1.77 11.57
C MET A 248 -7.80 -1.42 10.15
N ILE A 249 -6.61 -1.85 9.70
CA ILE A 249 -6.13 -1.64 8.34
C ILE A 249 -7.12 -2.27 7.34
N TRP A 250 -7.57 -3.49 7.61
CA TRP A 250 -8.53 -4.18 6.77
C TRP A 250 -9.91 -3.49 6.74
N SER A 251 -10.41 -3.05 7.88
CA SER A 251 -11.70 -2.35 7.95
C SER A 251 -11.68 -0.94 7.35
N SER A 252 -10.52 -0.29 7.30
CA SER A 252 -10.35 1.04 6.70
C SER A 252 -10.03 1.01 5.22
N GLY A 253 -9.35 -0.04 4.75
CA GLY A 253 -8.92 -0.21 3.38
C GLY A 253 -9.98 -0.93 2.54
N GLN A 254 -10.47 -0.27 1.50
CA GLN A 254 -11.36 -0.90 0.53
C GLN A 254 -10.52 -1.57 -0.57
N TYR A 255 -10.89 -2.79 -0.96
CA TYR A 255 -10.27 -3.50 -2.08
C TYR A 255 -10.50 -2.72 -3.37
N SER A 256 -9.47 -2.02 -3.86
CA SER A 256 -9.62 -1.13 -5.00
C SER A 256 -8.30 -0.73 -5.63
N ALA A 257 -8.40 -0.35 -6.90
CA ALA A 257 -7.34 0.24 -7.70
C ALA A 257 -7.83 1.53 -8.38
N THR A 258 -6.90 2.36 -8.86
CA THR A 258 -7.18 3.50 -9.72
C THR A 258 -6.33 3.40 -10.98
N PHE A 259 -6.87 3.78 -12.12
CA PHE A 259 -6.13 3.91 -13.36
C PHE A 259 -5.98 5.40 -13.70
N ASN A 260 -4.72 5.83 -13.88
CA ASN A 260 -4.34 7.22 -14.22
C ASN A 260 -5.00 8.29 -13.33
N GLY A 261 -5.09 8.02 -12.02
CA GLY A 261 -5.70 8.94 -11.06
C GLY A 261 -7.21 9.09 -11.18
N GLY A 262 -7.87 8.21 -11.95
CA GLY A 262 -9.32 8.18 -12.09
C GLY A 262 -10.03 7.68 -10.82
N ASN A 263 -11.35 7.46 -10.94
CA ASN A 263 -12.15 6.97 -9.83
C ASN A 263 -11.74 5.55 -9.40
N PRO A 264 -11.77 5.25 -8.10
CA PRO A 264 -11.43 3.91 -7.61
C PRO A 264 -12.46 2.88 -8.06
N PHE A 265 -11.97 1.71 -8.44
CA PHE A 265 -12.76 0.55 -8.85
C PHE A 265 -12.23 -0.72 -8.19
N ALA A 266 -13.09 -1.71 -8.02
CA ALA A 266 -12.72 -3.02 -7.50
C ALA A 266 -12.30 -3.93 -8.66
N PRO A 267 -11.05 -4.45 -8.68
CA PRO A 267 -10.68 -5.54 -9.57
C PRO A 267 -11.63 -6.74 -9.44
N ASP A 268 -11.92 -7.42 -10.53
CA ASP A 268 -12.88 -8.54 -10.59
C ASP A 268 -12.29 -9.89 -10.17
N LYS A 269 -11.01 -9.92 -9.83
CA LYS A 269 -10.28 -11.09 -9.36
C LYS A 269 -9.24 -10.70 -8.30
N TYR A 270 -8.53 -11.68 -7.78
CA TYR A 270 -7.44 -11.44 -6.84
C TYR A 270 -6.43 -10.43 -7.40
N VAL A 271 -6.06 -9.43 -6.60
CA VAL A 271 -5.35 -8.25 -7.10
C VAL A 271 -4.00 -8.56 -7.73
N THR A 272 -3.28 -9.55 -7.22
CA THR A 272 -1.99 -9.95 -7.79
C THR A 272 -2.16 -10.54 -9.18
N ASP A 273 -3.18 -11.38 -9.38
CA ASP A 273 -3.51 -11.94 -10.70
C ASP A 273 -3.98 -10.83 -11.66
N TYR A 274 -4.79 -9.90 -11.14
CA TYR A 274 -5.24 -8.76 -11.92
C TYR A 274 -4.07 -7.89 -12.41
N TYR A 275 -3.15 -7.54 -11.52
CA TYR A 275 -1.96 -6.76 -11.88
C TYR A 275 -1.02 -7.52 -12.82
N THR A 276 -0.93 -8.83 -12.67
CA THR A 276 -0.13 -9.67 -13.59
C THR A 276 -0.71 -9.66 -15.00
N ASP A 277 -2.03 -9.82 -15.14
CA ASP A 277 -2.70 -9.77 -16.45
C ASP A 277 -2.56 -8.38 -17.09
N GLU A 278 -2.67 -7.32 -16.31
CA GLU A 278 -2.48 -5.96 -16.80
C GLU A 278 -1.02 -5.69 -17.19
N ALA A 279 -0.06 -6.25 -16.46
CA ALA A 279 1.36 -6.15 -16.82
C ALA A 279 1.67 -6.87 -18.13
N LEU A 280 1.05 -8.02 -18.38
CA LEU A 280 1.19 -8.74 -19.64
C LEU A 280 0.69 -7.91 -20.83
N LYS A 281 -0.45 -7.21 -20.67
CA LYS A 281 -0.96 -6.31 -21.73
C LYS A 281 -0.02 -5.15 -22.05
N VAL A 282 0.73 -4.67 -21.04
CA VAL A 282 1.72 -3.59 -21.23
C VAL A 282 2.99 -4.10 -21.92
N ILE A 283 3.33 -5.37 -21.71
CA ILE A 283 4.53 -5.98 -22.29
C ILE A 283 4.29 -6.42 -23.75
N GLU A 284 3.10 -6.87 -24.09
CA GLU A 284 2.67 -7.28 -25.44
C GLU A 284 2.54 -6.10 -26.40
#